data_dedddfea707b55b7d559cec5c289b813
#
_entry.id   dedddfea707b55b7d559cec5c289b813
#
_cell.length_a   1.000
_cell.length_b   1.000
_cell.length_c   1.000
_cell.angle_alpha   90.00
_cell.angle_beta   90.00
_cell.angle_gamma   90.00
#
_symmetry.space_group_name_H-M   'P 1'
#
loop_
_entity.id
_entity.type
_entity.pdbx_description
1 polymer ?
#
loop_
_entity_poly.entity_id
_entity_poly.type
_entity_poly.pdbx_seq_one_letter_code
_entity_poly.pdbx_strand_id
1 'polypeptide(L)'
;MMKRFTATLGITFFMLYVAKANYLLLPMDNMQKNHLKAYGIAFQTLKNEGTVQWLLNYRGGSFILADNETNKQTLALTDVTFEMLTDNQTADIVNTVLKGDKGTNLVSLSRLPKIAVYAPPYNKPYDDAVTLALQYAGIDYKTIYDREVLRNDLNQYDWVHLHHEDFTGQYSKWNYFYSNAAWYKSQKADAEKEAAALGFKKVADMKLAVAKKLKSFVDNGGQLFAMCTATEALDVALAADGVDIIPAEIDGTVADVDANKKLNFNNTFAFQNFTVNTSARVDDFSNIDIGVANR
;
A
#
# COMPACT_ATOMS: atom_id res chain seq x y z
N MET A 1 -26.46 33.92 83.73
CA MET A 1 -26.91 34.09 82.34
C MET A 1 -25.79 33.60 81.42
N MET A 2 -25.81 32.37 81.04
CA MET A 2 -24.78 31.74 80.23
C MET A 2 -25.24 31.70 78.73
N LYS A 3 -24.57 32.46 77.86
CA LYS A 3 -24.83 32.45 76.44
C LYS A 3 -24.11 31.24 75.77
N ARG A 4 -24.88 30.31 75.25
CA ARG A 4 -24.36 29.21 74.44
C ARG A 4 -24.08 29.71 72.99
N PHE A 5 -22.82 29.58 72.58
CA PHE A 5 -22.40 29.80 71.19
C PHE A 5 -22.52 28.45 70.47
N THR A 6 -23.42 28.36 69.52
CA THR A 6 -23.52 27.24 68.57
C THR A 6 -22.66 27.59 67.36
N ALA A 7 -21.53 26.89 67.22
CA ALA A 7 -20.72 26.99 65.99
C ALA A 7 -21.28 26.02 64.95
N THR A 8 -21.83 26.52 63.87
CA THR A 8 -22.27 25.73 62.72
C THR A 8 -21.06 25.50 61.81
N LEU A 9 -20.57 24.23 61.78
CA LEU A 9 -19.51 23.81 60.86
C LEU A 9 -20.08 23.56 59.49
N GLY A 10 -19.89 24.52 58.54
CA GLY A 10 -20.30 24.33 57.14
C GLY A 10 -19.30 23.41 56.43
N ILE A 11 -19.73 22.18 56.11
CA ILE A 11 -18.97 21.27 55.27
C ILE A 11 -19.21 21.68 53.78
N THR A 12 -18.24 22.35 53.21
CA THR A 12 -18.23 22.67 51.76
C THR A 12 -17.84 21.40 51.01
N PHE A 13 -18.81 20.74 50.38
CA PHE A 13 -18.58 19.58 49.53
C PHE A 13 -17.97 20.08 48.19
N PHE A 14 -16.67 19.94 48.02
CA PHE A 14 -15.98 20.20 46.75
C PHE A 14 -16.30 19.02 45.83
N MET A 15 -17.31 19.18 44.93
CA MET A 15 -17.50 18.24 43.84
C MET A 15 -16.33 18.35 42.87
N LEU A 16 -15.39 17.42 42.97
CA LEU A 16 -14.39 17.19 41.92
C LEU A 16 -15.11 16.73 40.65
N TYR A 17 -15.36 17.63 39.73
CA TYR A 17 -15.72 17.28 38.38
C TYR A 17 -14.53 16.59 37.75
N VAL A 18 -14.54 15.26 37.70
CA VAL A 18 -13.61 14.48 36.90
C VAL A 18 -14.03 14.72 35.45
N ALA A 19 -13.25 15.49 34.71
CA ALA A 19 -13.46 15.67 33.27
C ALA A 19 -13.34 14.29 32.60
N LYS A 20 -14.43 13.81 32.01
CA LYS A 20 -14.49 12.54 31.30
C LYS A 20 -13.74 12.68 29.99
N ALA A 21 -12.80 11.78 29.71
CA ALA A 21 -12.22 11.66 28.38
C ALA A 21 -13.29 11.15 27.42
N ASN A 22 -13.37 11.74 26.23
CA ASN A 22 -14.32 11.33 25.19
C ASN A 22 -13.62 10.91 23.90
N TYR A 23 -12.29 11.13 23.84
CA TYR A 23 -11.48 10.81 22.66
C TYR A 23 -10.14 10.17 23.04
N LEU A 24 -9.58 9.46 22.10
CA LEU A 24 -8.27 8.81 22.17
C LEU A 24 -7.41 9.37 21.04
N LEU A 25 -6.26 9.94 21.38
CA LEU A 25 -5.25 10.38 20.41
C LEU A 25 -4.19 9.29 20.28
N LEU A 26 -3.97 8.83 19.05
CA LEU A 26 -2.84 7.97 18.70
C LEU A 26 -1.76 8.84 18.05
N PRO A 27 -0.71 9.22 18.79
CA PRO A 27 0.39 9.98 18.22
C PRO A 27 1.15 9.13 17.22
N MET A 28 1.67 9.75 16.15
CA MET A 28 2.46 9.09 15.13
C MET A 28 3.90 9.63 15.07
N ASP A 29 4.31 10.37 16.07
CA ASP A 29 5.68 10.83 16.29
C ASP A 29 6.53 9.76 17.01
N ASN A 30 7.73 10.11 17.44
CA ASN A 30 8.68 9.23 18.13
C ASN A 30 8.15 8.67 19.48
N MET A 31 7.02 9.15 19.99
CA MET A 31 6.38 8.61 21.18
C MET A 31 5.57 7.34 20.87
N GLN A 32 5.25 7.08 19.60
CA GLN A 32 4.56 5.87 19.19
C GLN A 32 5.47 4.65 19.25
N LYS A 33 5.09 3.64 20.01
CA LYS A 33 5.82 2.38 20.10
C LYS A 33 5.58 1.47 18.90
N ASN A 34 4.41 1.56 18.29
CA ASN A 34 4.01 0.67 17.21
C ASN A 34 3.16 1.38 16.15
N HIS A 35 3.82 2.02 15.19
CA HIS A 35 3.18 2.77 14.12
C HIS A 35 2.28 1.89 13.25
N LEU A 36 2.74 0.68 12.86
CA LEU A 36 1.94 -0.20 12.01
C LEU A 36 0.64 -0.62 12.69
N LYS A 37 0.70 -0.97 13.97
CA LYS A 37 -0.52 -1.30 14.74
C LYS A 37 -1.43 -0.09 14.92
N ALA A 38 -0.88 1.13 15.02
CA ALA A 38 -1.69 2.35 15.12
C ALA A 38 -2.54 2.58 13.84
N TYR A 39 -1.96 2.37 12.65
CA TYR A 39 -2.73 2.34 11.39
C TYR A 39 -3.80 1.24 11.41
N GLY A 40 -3.45 0.05 11.90
CA GLY A 40 -4.40 -1.05 12.06
C GLY A 40 -5.57 -0.73 12.95
N ILE A 41 -5.35 -0.02 14.08
CA ILE A 41 -6.43 0.43 14.98
C ILE A 41 -7.35 1.43 14.29
N ALA A 42 -6.80 2.41 13.55
CA ALA A 42 -7.61 3.31 12.74
C ALA A 42 -8.47 2.54 11.73
N PHE A 43 -7.90 1.55 11.06
CA PHE A 43 -8.61 0.66 10.14
C PHE A 43 -9.72 -0.13 10.83
N GLN A 44 -9.44 -0.76 11.98
CA GLN A 44 -10.43 -1.53 12.73
C GLN A 44 -11.56 -0.64 13.29
N THR A 45 -11.24 0.59 13.69
CA THR A 45 -12.26 1.57 14.10
C THR A 45 -13.24 1.84 12.96
N LEU A 46 -12.75 2.07 11.74
CA LEU A 46 -13.61 2.24 10.55
C LEU A 46 -14.38 0.97 10.22
N LYS A 47 -13.79 -0.21 10.39
CA LYS A 47 -14.44 -1.51 10.16
C LYS A 47 -15.62 -1.75 11.09
N ASN A 48 -15.56 -1.21 12.30
CA ASN A 48 -16.62 -1.25 13.30
C ASN A 48 -17.56 -0.02 13.20
N GLU A 49 -17.70 0.56 12.01
CA GLU A 49 -18.58 1.69 11.72
C GLU A 49 -18.27 2.97 12.52
N GLY A 50 -17.09 3.05 13.11
CA GLY A 50 -16.59 4.24 13.78
C GLY A 50 -16.07 5.29 12.80
N THR A 51 -15.78 6.46 13.32
CA THR A 51 -15.12 7.55 12.58
C THR A 51 -13.71 7.76 13.12
N VAL A 52 -12.80 8.14 12.22
CA VAL A 52 -11.40 8.45 12.54
C VAL A 52 -11.09 9.85 12.01
N GLN A 53 -10.56 10.71 12.85
CA GLN A 53 -9.99 11.98 12.42
C GLN A 53 -8.50 11.82 12.23
N TRP A 54 -8.01 12.07 11.03
CA TRP A 54 -6.59 12.05 10.70
C TRP A 54 -6.03 13.46 10.69
N LEU A 55 -5.12 13.75 11.59
CA LEU A 55 -4.46 15.04 11.76
C LEU A 55 -3.18 15.05 10.93
N LEU A 56 -3.26 15.46 9.67
CA LEU A 56 -2.12 15.50 8.74
C LEU A 56 -1.01 16.41 9.30
N ASN A 57 0.20 15.86 9.35
CA ASN A 57 1.41 16.52 9.84
C ASN A 57 1.39 17.00 11.30
N TYR A 58 0.33 16.71 12.07
CA TYR A 58 0.34 16.94 13.52
C TYR A 58 0.95 15.71 14.20
N ARG A 59 2.09 15.90 14.89
CA ARG A 59 2.81 14.82 15.58
C ARG A 59 2.98 13.56 14.70
N GLY A 60 3.45 13.74 13.47
CA GLY A 60 3.70 12.66 12.52
C GLY A 60 2.47 12.15 11.76
N GLY A 61 1.31 12.81 11.88
CA GLY A 61 0.06 12.39 11.22
C GLY A 61 -0.83 11.56 12.14
N SER A 62 -1.11 12.06 13.33
CA SER A 62 -1.85 11.39 14.41
C SER A 62 -3.32 11.12 14.08
N PHE A 63 -3.91 10.15 14.79
CA PHE A 63 -5.34 9.84 14.68
C PHE A 63 -6.09 10.19 15.96
N ILE A 64 -7.32 10.68 15.83
CA ILE A 64 -8.27 10.82 16.92
C ILE A 64 -9.43 9.86 16.70
N LEU A 65 -9.75 9.08 17.73
CA LEU A 65 -10.83 8.09 17.79
C LEU A 65 -11.77 8.42 18.95
N ALA A 66 -13.02 7.94 18.88
CA ALA A 66 -13.92 7.99 20.02
C ALA A 66 -13.40 7.12 21.18
N ASP A 67 -13.50 7.61 22.43
CA ASP A 67 -13.27 6.83 23.64
C ASP A 67 -14.48 5.94 23.92
N ASN A 68 -14.51 4.75 23.30
CA ASN A 68 -15.53 3.74 23.52
C ASN A 68 -14.89 2.38 23.88
N GLU A 69 -15.71 1.47 24.38
CA GLU A 69 -15.24 0.16 24.83
C GLU A 69 -14.57 -0.66 23.74
N THR A 70 -15.07 -0.61 22.49
CA THR A 70 -14.48 -1.32 21.36
C THR A 70 -13.05 -0.84 21.07
N ASN A 71 -12.84 0.48 21.00
CA ASN A 71 -11.52 1.05 20.77
C ASN A 71 -10.58 0.77 21.94
N LYS A 72 -11.05 0.87 23.20
CA LYS A 72 -10.27 0.53 24.38
C LYS A 72 -9.84 -0.93 24.40
N GLN A 73 -10.73 -1.85 24.11
CA GLN A 73 -10.42 -3.28 24.04
C GLN A 73 -9.39 -3.58 22.95
N THR A 74 -9.54 -2.96 21.78
CA THR A 74 -8.57 -3.10 20.69
C THR A 74 -7.20 -2.57 21.09
N LEU A 75 -7.13 -1.41 21.72
CA LEU A 75 -5.89 -0.81 22.21
C LEU A 75 -5.24 -1.65 23.33
N ALA A 76 -6.04 -2.19 24.26
CA ALA A 76 -5.53 -3.01 25.36
C ALA A 76 -4.82 -4.30 24.89
N LEU A 77 -5.12 -4.77 23.67
CA LEU A 77 -4.49 -5.95 23.07
C LEU A 77 -3.23 -5.63 22.26
N THR A 78 -2.80 -4.37 22.26
CA THR A 78 -1.66 -3.89 21.47
C THR A 78 -0.72 -3.08 22.36
N ASP A 79 0.50 -2.87 21.85
CA ASP A 79 1.51 -1.97 22.45
C ASP A 79 1.46 -0.55 21.84
N VAL A 80 0.32 -0.17 21.26
CA VAL A 80 0.11 1.16 20.68
C VAL A 80 0.00 2.21 21.79
N THR A 81 0.81 3.26 21.69
CA THR A 81 0.74 4.42 22.58
C THR A 81 -0.50 5.26 22.23
N PHE A 82 -1.25 5.66 23.24
CA PHE A 82 -2.39 6.58 23.08
C PHE A 82 -2.52 7.52 24.27
N GLU A 83 -3.21 8.62 24.08
CA GLU A 83 -3.52 9.64 25.08
C GLU A 83 -5.03 9.81 25.17
N MET A 84 -5.55 9.91 26.41
CA MET A 84 -6.98 10.18 26.62
C MET A 84 -7.21 11.70 26.62
N LEU A 85 -8.15 12.16 25.82
CA LEU A 85 -8.46 13.58 25.65
C LEU A 85 -9.89 13.91 26.10
N THR A 86 -10.05 15.04 26.76
CA THR A 86 -11.36 15.68 26.97
C THR A 86 -11.82 16.41 25.71
N ASP A 87 -13.09 16.80 25.66
CA ASP A 87 -13.64 17.60 24.55
C ASP A 87 -12.85 18.89 24.33
N ASN A 88 -12.49 19.60 25.40
CA ASN A 88 -11.74 20.85 25.31
C ASN A 88 -10.34 20.62 24.73
N GLN A 89 -9.61 19.61 25.21
CA GLN A 89 -8.29 19.27 24.68
C GLN A 89 -8.35 18.86 23.20
N THR A 90 -9.37 18.11 22.81
CA THR A 90 -9.59 17.74 21.41
C THR A 90 -9.87 18.95 20.55
N ALA A 91 -10.74 19.88 21.01
CA ALA A 91 -11.03 21.11 20.32
C ALA A 91 -9.78 21.99 20.14
N ASP A 92 -8.93 22.08 21.18
CA ASP A 92 -7.68 22.85 21.11
C ASP A 92 -6.70 22.26 20.10
N ILE A 93 -6.55 20.94 20.06
CA ILE A 93 -5.72 20.24 19.07
C ILE A 93 -6.25 20.47 17.66
N VAL A 94 -7.54 20.27 17.43
CA VAL A 94 -8.18 20.49 16.13
C VAL A 94 -8.02 21.93 15.66
N ASN A 95 -8.23 22.90 16.55
CA ASN A 95 -8.03 24.32 16.25
C ASN A 95 -6.56 24.63 15.91
N THR A 96 -5.61 23.99 16.58
CA THR A 96 -4.17 24.13 16.29
C THR A 96 -3.86 23.61 14.90
N VAL A 97 -4.39 22.43 14.54
CA VAL A 97 -4.20 21.83 13.21
C VAL A 97 -4.81 22.68 12.10
N LEU A 98 -6.03 23.21 12.30
CA LEU A 98 -6.73 24.02 11.32
C LEU A 98 -6.12 25.42 11.14
N LYS A 99 -5.47 25.96 12.17
CA LYS A 99 -4.77 27.27 12.14
C LYS A 99 -3.28 27.14 11.81
N GLY A 100 -2.75 25.92 11.73
CA GLY A 100 -1.34 25.65 11.51
C GLY A 100 -0.85 26.01 10.11
N ASP A 101 0.44 25.86 9.92
CA ASP A 101 1.15 26.17 8.66
C ASP A 101 0.65 25.30 7.50
N LYS A 102 1.01 25.72 6.28
CA LYS A 102 0.74 24.97 5.04
C LYS A 102 1.22 23.52 5.16
N GLY A 103 0.28 22.57 5.11
CA GLY A 103 0.55 21.13 5.20
C GLY A 103 -0.07 20.44 6.40
N THR A 104 -0.57 21.18 7.43
CA THR A 104 -1.45 20.60 8.43
C THR A 104 -2.89 20.65 7.93
N ASN A 105 -3.64 19.57 8.16
CA ASN A 105 -5.06 19.50 7.81
C ASN A 105 -5.75 18.43 8.66
N LEU A 106 -7.07 18.51 8.74
CA LEU A 106 -7.94 17.54 9.36
C LEU A 106 -8.72 16.79 8.28
N VAL A 107 -8.55 15.48 8.23
CA VAL A 107 -9.32 14.61 7.33
C VAL A 107 -10.18 13.67 8.14
N SER A 108 -11.49 13.73 7.94
CA SER A 108 -12.41 12.76 8.53
C SER A 108 -12.49 11.52 7.66
N LEU A 109 -12.04 10.40 8.19
CA LEU A 109 -12.11 9.09 7.54
C LEU A 109 -13.43 8.43 7.95
N SER A 110 -14.21 7.98 6.97
CA SER A 110 -15.52 7.36 7.20
C SER A 110 -15.73 6.10 6.37
N ARG A 111 -14.75 5.72 5.54
CA ARG A 111 -14.83 4.56 4.65
C ARG A 111 -13.54 3.77 4.67
N LEU A 112 -13.66 2.44 4.67
CA LEU A 112 -12.53 1.54 4.49
C LEU A 112 -12.14 1.46 3.01
N PRO A 113 -10.84 1.54 2.68
CA PRO A 113 -10.37 1.17 1.35
C PRO A 113 -10.47 -0.36 1.17
N LYS A 114 -10.90 -0.79 0.00
CA LYS A 114 -10.80 -2.17 -0.44
C LYS A 114 -9.46 -2.37 -1.11
N ILE A 115 -8.57 -3.10 -0.44
CA ILE A 115 -7.16 -3.25 -0.83
C ILE A 115 -6.97 -4.59 -1.54
N ALA A 116 -6.33 -4.56 -2.71
CA ALA A 116 -5.79 -5.74 -3.35
C ALA A 116 -4.25 -5.69 -3.36
N VAL A 117 -3.62 -6.84 -3.14
CA VAL A 117 -2.19 -7.04 -3.32
C VAL A 117 -2.00 -8.01 -4.48
N TYR A 118 -1.32 -7.56 -5.52
CA TYR A 118 -1.01 -8.39 -6.67
C TYR A 118 0.21 -9.27 -6.33
N ALA A 119 -0.01 -10.58 -6.21
CA ALA A 119 1.02 -11.54 -5.84
C ALA A 119 0.74 -12.93 -6.42
N PRO A 120 1.76 -13.65 -6.89
CA PRO A 120 1.60 -14.97 -7.49
C PRO A 120 1.09 -16.01 -6.49
N PRO A 121 0.10 -16.83 -6.84
CA PRO A 121 -0.54 -17.78 -5.94
C PRO A 121 0.34 -18.98 -5.59
N TYR A 122 1.41 -19.21 -6.35
CA TYR A 122 2.32 -20.34 -6.19
C TYR A 122 3.52 -20.08 -5.28
N ASN A 123 3.79 -18.82 -4.94
CA ASN A 123 4.83 -18.44 -3.98
C ASN A 123 4.26 -18.41 -2.56
N LYS A 124 4.22 -19.56 -1.88
CA LYS A 124 3.80 -19.66 -0.48
C LYS A 124 4.88 -20.33 0.36
N PRO A 125 5.21 -19.84 1.57
CA PRO A 125 4.68 -18.60 2.16
C PRO A 125 5.13 -17.38 1.35
N TYR A 126 4.25 -16.36 1.25
CA TYR A 126 4.62 -15.12 0.58
C TYR A 126 5.77 -14.46 1.31
N ASP A 127 6.89 -14.30 0.63
CA ASP A 127 8.03 -13.50 1.09
C ASP A 127 7.81 -12.04 0.67
N ASP A 128 6.64 -11.53 0.99
CA ASP A 128 6.25 -10.18 0.65
C ASP A 128 6.10 -9.33 1.92
N ALA A 129 7.01 -8.38 2.10
CA ALA A 129 7.02 -7.48 3.24
C ALA A 129 5.70 -6.70 3.38
N VAL A 130 5.00 -6.42 2.27
CA VAL A 130 3.73 -5.68 2.28
C VAL A 130 2.61 -6.54 2.88
N THR A 131 2.46 -7.78 2.42
CA THR A 131 1.45 -8.69 2.99
C THR A 131 1.72 -8.96 4.47
N LEU A 132 2.99 -9.12 4.85
CA LEU A 132 3.37 -9.25 6.26
C LEU A 132 3.04 -8.00 7.08
N ALA A 133 3.31 -6.80 6.55
CA ALA A 133 2.99 -5.54 7.23
C ALA A 133 1.48 -5.36 7.40
N LEU A 134 0.68 -5.64 6.36
CA LEU A 134 -0.79 -5.57 6.42
C LEU A 134 -1.36 -6.58 7.43
N GLN A 135 -0.86 -7.83 7.42
CA GLN A 135 -1.25 -8.86 8.39
C GLN A 135 -0.88 -8.46 9.81
N TYR A 136 0.36 -7.97 10.01
CA TYR A 136 0.81 -7.49 11.31
C TYR A 136 -0.06 -6.33 11.81
N ALA A 137 -0.37 -5.37 10.96
CA ALA A 137 -1.25 -4.25 11.28
C ALA A 137 -2.70 -4.69 11.56
N GLY A 138 -3.15 -5.83 11.03
CA GLY A 138 -4.53 -6.27 11.08
C GLY A 138 -5.41 -5.55 10.04
N ILE A 139 -4.82 -5.17 8.91
CA ILE A 139 -5.50 -4.52 7.79
C ILE A 139 -5.92 -5.59 6.77
N ASP A 140 -7.21 -5.62 6.45
CA ASP A 140 -7.75 -6.58 5.48
C ASP A 140 -7.30 -6.25 4.06
N TYR A 141 -6.92 -7.26 3.32
CA TYR A 141 -6.60 -7.18 1.89
C TYR A 141 -7.00 -8.47 1.17
N LYS A 142 -7.03 -8.42 -0.16
CA LYS A 142 -7.20 -9.61 -1.02
C LYS A 142 -5.98 -9.77 -1.91
N THR A 143 -5.48 -11.00 -2.00
CA THR A 143 -4.48 -11.35 -3.01
C THR A 143 -5.17 -11.57 -4.34
N ILE A 144 -4.67 -10.92 -5.39
CA ILE A 144 -5.09 -11.09 -6.78
C ILE A 144 -3.87 -11.37 -7.65
N TYR A 145 -4.06 -11.96 -8.81
CA TYR A 145 -3.00 -12.16 -9.79
C TYR A 145 -3.52 -12.02 -11.22
N ASP A 146 -2.79 -12.49 -12.22
CA ASP A 146 -3.11 -12.32 -13.64
C ASP A 146 -4.56 -12.63 -13.98
N ARG A 147 -5.08 -13.74 -13.46
CA ARG A 147 -6.44 -14.22 -13.73
C ARG A 147 -7.52 -13.27 -13.26
N GLU A 148 -7.40 -12.79 -12.02
CA GLU A 148 -8.36 -11.87 -11.42
C GLU A 148 -8.33 -10.52 -12.15
N VAL A 149 -7.15 -10.02 -12.47
CA VAL A 149 -6.98 -8.77 -13.22
C VAL A 149 -7.62 -8.87 -14.62
N LEU A 150 -7.36 -9.95 -15.34
CA LEU A 150 -7.90 -10.15 -16.70
C LEU A 150 -9.42 -10.39 -16.73
N ARG A 151 -10.01 -10.88 -15.63
CA ARG A 151 -11.47 -10.99 -15.46
C ARG A 151 -12.17 -9.68 -15.14
N ASN A 152 -11.44 -8.56 -15.04
CA ASN A 152 -11.93 -7.25 -14.64
C ASN A 152 -12.35 -7.15 -13.16
N ASP A 153 -11.77 -7.96 -12.28
CA ASP A 153 -12.08 -7.93 -10.86
C ASP A 153 -11.51 -6.69 -10.16
N LEU A 154 -10.71 -5.86 -10.84
CA LEU A 154 -10.10 -4.64 -10.29
C LEU A 154 -11.13 -3.60 -9.84
N ASN A 155 -12.28 -3.52 -10.52
CA ASN A 155 -13.31 -2.50 -10.23
C ASN A 155 -13.93 -2.61 -8.83
N GLN A 156 -13.70 -3.71 -8.12
CA GLN A 156 -14.17 -3.89 -6.75
C GLN A 156 -13.19 -3.35 -5.69
N TYR A 157 -12.00 -2.91 -6.11
CA TYR A 157 -10.96 -2.39 -5.20
C TYR A 157 -10.81 -0.88 -5.37
N ASP A 158 -10.42 -0.23 -4.28
CA ASP A 158 -10.04 1.18 -4.27
C ASP A 158 -8.53 1.35 -4.50
N TRP A 159 -7.73 0.37 -4.04
CA TRP A 159 -6.28 0.40 -4.08
C TRP A 159 -5.72 -0.97 -4.49
N VAL A 160 -4.81 -0.97 -5.47
CA VAL A 160 -4.00 -2.12 -5.88
C VAL A 160 -2.54 -1.86 -5.54
N HIS A 161 -1.92 -2.80 -4.84
CA HIS A 161 -0.50 -2.77 -4.52
C HIS A 161 0.26 -3.77 -5.38
N LEU A 162 1.35 -3.31 -6.00
CA LEU A 162 2.34 -4.09 -6.75
C LEU A 162 3.68 -4.00 -6.04
N HIS A 163 4.47 -5.07 -6.01
CA HIS A 163 5.79 -5.04 -5.37
C HIS A 163 6.91 -5.36 -6.37
N HIS A 164 7.26 -6.62 -6.56
CA HIS A 164 8.42 -7.01 -7.36
C HIS A 164 8.05 -7.86 -8.59
N GLU A 165 6.82 -7.75 -9.06
CA GLU A 165 6.36 -8.52 -10.20
C GLU A 165 6.88 -7.97 -11.51
N ASP A 166 7.15 -8.91 -12.42
CA ASP A 166 7.54 -8.64 -13.80
C ASP A 166 6.31 -8.61 -14.70
N PHE A 167 6.08 -7.48 -15.35
CA PHE A 167 5.02 -7.29 -16.35
C PHE A 167 5.52 -7.42 -17.79
N THR A 168 6.82 -7.69 -17.99
CA THR A 168 7.40 -7.84 -19.33
C THR A 168 7.37 -9.28 -19.85
N GLY A 169 7.20 -10.26 -18.94
CA GLY A 169 7.27 -11.69 -19.27
C GLY A 169 8.70 -12.22 -19.39
N GLN A 170 9.68 -11.49 -18.88
CA GLN A 170 11.11 -11.91 -18.89
C GLN A 170 11.52 -12.63 -17.60
N TYR A 171 10.56 -13.00 -16.75
CA TYR A 171 10.80 -13.71 -15.47
C TYR A 171 11.81 -12.99 -14.59
N SER A 172 11.61 -11.68 -14.41
CA SER A 172 12.48 -10.78 -13.63
C SER A 172 13.93 -10.76 -14.09
N LYS A 173 14.19 -11.08 -15.36
CA LYS A 173 15.55 -11.16 -15.93
C LYS A 173 16.48 -12.17 -15.27
N TRP A 174 15.95 -13.09 -14.48
CA TRP A 174 16.75 -14.08 -13.73
C TRP A 174 17.29 -15.22 -14.58
N ASN A 175 16.96 -15.27 -15.88
CA ASN A 175 17.42 -16.34 -16.77
C ASN A 175 18.94 -16.50 -16.79
N TYR A 176 19.68 -15.40 -16.76
CA TYR A 176 21.13 -15.41 -16.79
C TYR A 176 21.75 -16.18 -15.61
N PHE A 177 21.25 -15.90 -14.40
CA PHE A 177 21.81 -16.49 -13.17
C PHE A 177 21.17 -17.84 -12.82
N TYR A 178 19.89 -18.04 -13.13
CA TYR A 178 19.07 -19.11 -12.56
C TYR A 178 18.41 -20.02 -13.59
N SER A 179 18.78 -19.96 -14.87
CA SER A 179 18.18 -20.80 -15.94
C SER A 179 18.19 -22.32 -15.63
N ASN A 180 19.15 -22.79 -14.83
CA ASN A 180 19.27 -24.19 -14.41
C ASN A 180 18.62 -24.48 -13.06
N ALA A 181 18.21 -23.48 -12.28
CA ALA A 181 17.59 -23.67 -10.97
C ALA A 181 16.19 -24.29 -11.09
N ALA A 182 15.90 -25.28 -10.25
CA ALA A 182 14.62 -25.98 -10.28
C ALA A 182 13.42 -25.06 -10.01
N TRP A 183 13.57 -24.13 -9.07
CA TRP A 183 12.53 -23.16 -8.75
C TRP A 183 12.23 -22.23 -9.93
N TYR A 184 13.27 -21.76 -10.66
CA TYR A 184 13.09 -20.89 -11.82
C TYR A 184 12.35 -21.62 -12.96
N LYS A 185 12.76 -22.87 -13.25
CA LYS A 185 12.08 -23.72 -14.25
C LYS A 185 10.61 -23.96 -13.88
N SER A 186 10.32 -24.21 -12.60
CA SER A 186 8.95 -24.37 -12.12
C SER A 186 8.13 -23.07 -12.30
N GLN A 187 8.67 -21.93 -11.88
CA GLN A 187 8.02 -20.64 -12.03
C GLN A 187 7.72 -20.31 -13.51
N LYS A 188 8.67 -20.57 -14.41
CA LYS A 188 8.49 -20.39 -15.84
C LYS A 188 7.36 -21.28 -16.37
N ALA A 189 7.38 -22.57 -16.03
CA ALA A 189 6.35 -23.53 -16.45
C ALA A 189 4.95 -23.17 -15.91
N ASP A 190 4.86 -22.69 -14.66
CA ASP A 190 3.59 -22.23 -14.08
C ASP A 190 3.04 -21.00 -14.81
N ALA A 191 3.90 -20.02 -15.14
CA ALA A 191 3.50 -18.84 -15.89
C ALA A 191 3.08 -19.19 -17.33
N GLU A 192 3.78 -20.08 -18.03
CA GLU A 192 3.44 -20.57 -19.36
C GLU A 192 2.09 -21.30 -19.36
N LYS A 193 1.87 -22.15 -18.34
CA LYS A 193 0.59 -22.85 -18.15
C LYS A 193 -0.55 -21.88 -17.88
N GLU A 194 -0.34 -20.86 -17.07
CA GLU A 194 -1.36 -19.84 -16.79
C GLU A 194 -1.67 -19.03 -18.05
N ALA A 195 -0.67 -18.60 -18.79
CA ALA A 195 -0.87 -17.89 -20.08
C ALA A 195 -1.70 -18.73 -21.06
N ALA A 196 -1.36 -20.00 -21.23
CA ALA A 196 -2.11 -20.92 -22.08
C ALA A 196 -3.56 -21.11 -21.60
N ALA A 197 -3.79 -21.25 -20.29
CA ALA A 197 -5.12 -21.40 -19.70
C ALA A 197 -5.99 -20.14 -19.89
N LEU A 198 -5.37 -18.95 -20.02
CA LEU A 198 -6.02 -17.68 -20.29
C LEU A 198 -6.10 -17.34 -21.79
N GLY A 199 -5.64 -18.24 -22.67
CA GLY A 199 -5.74 -18.10 -24.13
C GLY A 199 -4.60 -17.32 -24.78
N PHE A 200 -3.51 -17.06 -24.05
CA PHE A 200 -2.32 -16.39 -24.58
C PHE A 200 -1.28 -17.40 -25.08
N LYS A 201 -0.60 -17.05 -26.16
CA LYS A 201 0.50 -17.87 -26.71
C LYS A 201 1.82 -17.63 -26.01
N LYS A 202 2.05 -16.43 -25.52
CA LYS A 202 3.25 -16.00 -24.79
C LYS A 202 2.88 -15.42 -23.44
N VAL A 203 3.76 -15.61 -22.44
CA VAL A 203 3.63 -14.98 -21.13
C VAL A 203 3.68 -13.46 -21.25
N ALA A 204 4.51 -12.93 -22.15
CA ALA A 204 4.61 -11.49 -22.40
C ALA A 204 3.28 -10.88 -22.84
N ASP A 205 2.55 -11.54 -23.75
CA ASP A 205 1.24 -11.05 -24.22
C ASP A 205 0.23 -11.00 -23.06
N MET A 206 0.24 -12.02 -22.21
CA MET A 206 -0.59 -12.07 -21.01
C MET A 206 -0.21 -10.93 -20.04
N LYS A 207 1.07 -10.75 -19.74
CA LYS A 207 1.54 -9.72 -18.83
C LYS A 207 1.27 -8.30 -19.35
N LEU A 208 1.45 -8.06 -20.65
CA LEU A 208 1.05 -6.80 -21.28
C LEU A 208 -0.46 -6.54 -21.14
N ALA A 209 -1.28 -7.57 -21.34
CA ALA A 209 -2.74 -7.43 -21.14
C ALA A 209 -3.08 -7.09 -19.67
N VAL A 210 -2.37 -7.67 -18.70
CA VAL A 210 -2.49 -7.32 -17.28
C VAL A 210 -2.07 -5.86 -17.06
N ALA A 211 -0.92 -5.44 -17.59
CA ALA A 211 -0.43 -4.05 -17.47
C ALA A 211 -1.46 -3.03 -18.02
N LYS A 212 -2.06 -3.33 -19.18
CA LYS A 212 -3.14 -2.51 -19.76
C LYS A 212 -4.39 -2.44 -18.87
N LYS A 213 -4.75 -3.53 -18.19
CA LYS A 213 -5.87 -3.52 -17.23
C LYS A 213 -5.56 -2.68 -16.01
N LEU A 214 -4.34 -2.77 -15.46
CA LEU A 214 -3.88 -1.92 -14.37
C LEU A 214 -3.90 -0.44 -14.77
N LYS A 215 -3.45 -0.13 -16.01
CA LYS A 215 -3.55 1.22 -16.53
C LYS A 215 -4.99 1.71 -16.60
N SER A 216 -5.88 0.91 -17.16
CA SER A 216 -7.31 1.25 -17.23
C SER A 216 -7.94 1.44 -15.85
N PHE A 217 -7.54 0.66 -14.85
CA PHE A 217 -7.98 0.84 -13.47
C PHE A 217 -7.61 2.23 -12.92
N VAL A 218 -6.37 2.68 -13.15
CA VAL A 218 -5.91 4.02 -12.74
C VAL A 218 -6.63 5.11 -13.52
N ASP A 219 -6.76 4.96 -14.84
CA ASP A 219 -7.47 5.92 -15.71
C ASP A 219 -8.95 6.11 -15.27
N ASN A 220 -9.54 5.09 -14.63
CA ASN A 220 -10.89 5.13 -14.05
C ASN A 220 -10.94 5.57 -12.57
N GLY A 221 -9.84 6.09 -12.02
CA GLY A 221 -9.77 6.65 -10.66
C GLY A 221 -9.36 5.67 -9.57
N GLY A 222 -8.92 4.47 -9.91
CA GLY A 222 -8.32 3.54 -8.96
C GLY A 222 -6.93 3.99 -8.52
N GLN A 223 -6.54 3.64 -7.32
CA GLN A 223 -5.22 3.94 -6.77
C GLN A 223 -4.27 2.77 -6.98
N LEU A 224 -3.13 3.04 -7.60
CA LEU A 224 -2.06 2.07 -7.81
C LEU A 224 -0.83 2.50 -7.03
N PHE A 225 -0.28 1.60 -6.23
CA PHE A 225 0.99 1.79 -5.55
C PHE A 225 1.95 0.69 -5.99
N ALA A 226 3.00 1.05 -6.71
CA ALA A 226 4.03 0.14 -7.18
C ALA A 226 5.35 0.36 -6.46
N MET A 227 6.05 -0.71 -6.13
CA MET A 227 7.36 -0.71 -5.49
C MET A 227 8.33 -1.61 -6.26
N CYS A 228 9.62 -1.42 -5.99
CA CYS A 228 10.71 -2.28 -6.49
C CYS A 228 10.60 -2.49 -8.02
N THR A 229 10.84 -3.69 -8.50
CA THR A 229 10.81 -4.06 -9.94
C THR A 229 9.49 -3.73 -10.62
N ALA A 230 8.36 -3.78 -9.91
CA ALA A 230 7.06 -3.48 -10.52
C ALA A 230 6.95 -2.05 -11.05
N THR A 231 7.67 -1.07 -10.48
CA THR A 231 7.67 0.32 -10.96
C THR A 231 8.22 0.44 -12.37
N GLU A 232 9.35 -0.21 -12.64
CA GLU A 232 10.01 -0.22 -13.93
C GLU A 232 9.32 -1.15 -14.92
N ALA A 233 9.09 -2.42 -14.51
CA ALA A 233 8.55 -3.47 -15.37
C ALA A 233 7.18 -3.12 -15.96
N LEU A 234 6.35 -2.39 -15.21
CA LEU A 234 5.04 -1.95 -15.67
C LEU A 234 5.15 -0.97 -16.84
N ASP A 235 5.99 0.06 -16.71
CA ASP A 235 6.18 1.05 -17.78
C ASP A 235 6.94 0.50 -18.98
N VAL A 236 7.91 -0.40 -18.73
CA VAL A 236 8.61 -1.11 -19.81
C VAL A 236 7.62 -1.95 -20.65
N ALA A 237 6.74 -2.72 -19.99
CA ALA A 237 5.72 -3.51 -20.69
C ALA A 237 4.75 -2.62 -21.48
N LEU A 238 4.29 -1.52 -20.92
CA LEU A 238 3.37 -0.59 -21.57
C LEU A 238 4.02 0.13 -22.77
N ALA A 239 5.28 0.54 -22.64
CA ALA A 239 6.02 1.17 -23.74
C ALA A 239 6.29 0.21 -24.90
N ALA A 240 6.47 -1.09 -24.58
CA ALA A 240 6.75 -2.14 -25.54
C ALA A 240 5.47 -2.75 -26.19
N ASP A 241 4.32 -2.09 -26.11
CA ASP A 241 3.09 -2.57 -26.73
C ASP A 241 3.27 -2.74 -28.25
N GLY A 242 3.21 -3.99 -28.72
CA GLY A 242 3.44 -4.36 -30.12
C GLY A 242 4.92 -4.45 -30.53
N VAL A 243 5.85 -4.42 -29.56
CA VAL A 243 7.29 -4.54 -29.78
C VAL A 243 7.83 -5.73 -28.99
N ASP A 244 8.48 -6.68 -29.67
CA ASP A 244 9.15 -7.79 -28.99
C ASP A 244 10.49 -7.33 -28.41
N ILE A 245 10.56 -7.26 -27.07
CA ILE A 245 11.75 -6.87 -26.34
C ILE A 245 12.43 -8.05 -25.65
N ILE A 246 11.92 -9.28 -25.84
CA ILE A 246 12.34 -10.46 -25.10
C ILE A 246 13.44 -11.19 -25.85
N PRO A 247 14.56 -11.52 -25.19
CA PRO A 247 15.62 -12.31 -25.81
C PRO A 247 15.13 -13.73 -26.13
N ALA A 248 15.62 -14.30 -27.25
CA ALA A 248 15.22 -15.63 -27.73
C ALA A 248 15.50 -16.76 -26.73
N GLU A 249 16.47 -16.59 -25.84
CA GLU A 249 16.80 -17.55 -24.78
C GLU A 249 15.66 -17.67 -23.74
N ILE A 250 14.78 -16.68 -23.66
CA ILE A 250 13.68 -16.64 -22.71
C ILE A 250 12.40 -17.23 -23.30
N ASP A 251 11.96 -16.77 -24.46
CA ASP A 251 10.67 -17.15 -25.05
C ASP A 251 10.73 -17.87 -26.40
N GLY A 252 11.95 -18.04 -26.94
CA GLY A 252 12.22 -18.75 -28.21
C GLY A 252 12.06 -17.89 -29.46
N THR A 253 11.73 -16.59 -29.34
CA THR A 253 11.63 -15.67 -30.48
C THR A 253 12.68 -14.55 -30.36
N VAL A 254 13.16 -14.08 -31.51
CA VAL A 254 14.18 -13.02 -31.54
C VAL A 254 13.49 -11.67 -31.28
N ALA A 255 14.06 -10.91 -30.34
CA ALA A 255 13.60 -9.55 -30.09
C ALA A 255 13.61 -8.70 -31.38
N ASP A 256 12.74 -7.72 -31.43
CA ASP A 256 12.64 -6.81 -32.56
C ASP A 256 13.95 -6.06 -32.82
N VAL A 257 14.36 -6.02 -34.09
CA VAL A 257 15.44 -5.15 -34.54
C VAL A 257 15.01 -3.71 -34.28
N ASP A 258 15.92 -2.92 -33.65
CA ASP A 258 15.64 -1.53 -33.28
C ASP A 258 14.46 -1.37 -32.30
N ALA A 259 14.21 -2.34 -31.40
CA ALA A 259 13.13 -2.31 -30.41
C ALA A 259 13.03 -0.94 -29.72
N ASN A 260 14.15 -0.38 -29.30
CA ASN A 260 14.22 0.92 -28.62
C ASN A 260 13.67 2.10 -29.43
N LYS A 261 13.67 2.01 -30.78
CA LYS A 261 13.09 3.07 -31.64
C LYS A 261 11.58 2.93 -31.80
N LYS A 262 11.03 1.78 -31.43
CA LYS A 262 9.62 1.44 -31.58
C LYS A 262 8.80 1.66 -30.29
N LEU A 263 9.47 1.93 -29.16
CA LEU A 263 8.79 2.13 -27.87
C LEU A 263 7.83 3.32 -27.93
N ASN A 264 6.65 3.15 -27.34
CA ASN A 264 5.65 4.19 -27.25
C ASN A 264 5.47 4.68 -25.82
N PHE A 265 6.15 5.76 -25.47
CA PHE A 265 6.10 6.35 -24.13
C PHE A 265 4.78 7.05 -23.77
N ASN A 266 3.86 7.25 -24.73
CA ASN A 266 2.51 7.74 -24.42
C ASN A 266 1.68 6.72 -23.63
N ASN A 267 2.10 5.46 -23.61
CA ASN A 267 1.43 4.39 -22.88
C ASN A 267 1.89 4.27 -21.43
N THR A 268 3.02 4.87 -21.05
CA THR A 268 3.61 4.74 -19.72
C THR A 268 2.92 5.61 -18.67
N PHE A 269 3.17 5.34 -17.40
CA PHE A 269 2.70 6.14 -16.27
C PHE A 269 3.69 7.23 -15.88
N ALA A 270 4.94 6.87 -15.63
CA ALA A 270 5.92 7.71 -14.96
C ALA A 270 7.20 7.94 -15.76
N PHE A 271 7.67 6.91 -16.47
CA PHE A 271 8.98 6.95 -17.13
C PHE A 271 8.86 7.15 -18.62
N GLN A 272 9.75 7.99 -19.17
CA GLN A 272 9.83 8.29 -20.60
C GLN A 272 11.29 8.34 -21.05
N ASN A 273 11.51 8.15 -22.36
CA ASN A 273 12.83 8.26 -22.98
C ASN A 273 13.90 7.31 -22.43
N PHE A 274 13.47 6.18 -21.87
CA PHE A 274 14.37 5.11 -21.45
C PHE A 274 14.71 4.19 -22.62
N THR A 275 15.73 3.36 -22.44
CA THR A 275 16.08 2.28 -23.37
C THR A 275 15.92 0.94 -22.68
N VAL A 276 15.32 -0.02 -23.39
CA VAL A 276 15.16 -1.39 -22.90
C VAL A 276 16.37 -2.25 -23.25
N ASN A 277 16.66 -3.20 -22.38
CA ASN A 277 17.74 -4.14 -22.56
C ASN A 277 17.18 -5.48 -23.11
N THR A 278 17.50 -5.78 -24.36
CA THR A 278 17.07 -7.01 -25.04
C THR A 278 18.06 -8.19 -24.91
N SER A 279 19.07 -8.09 -24.05
CA SER A 279 20.04 -9.16 -23.80
C SER A 279 19.59 -10.08 -22.67
N ALA A 280 19.71 -11.39 -22.87
CA ALA A 280 19.49 -12.38 -21.82
C ALA A 280 20.63 -12.45 -20.80
N ARG A 281 21.73 -11.72 -21.03
CA ARG A 281 22.95 -11.75 -20.19
C ARG A 281 23.03 -10.61 -19.18
N VAL A 282 21.95 -9.86 -19.04
CA VAL A 282 21.83 -8.70 -18.16
C VAL A 282 20.55 -8.81 -17.36
N ASP A 283 20.61 -8.46 -16.11
CA ASP A 283 19.49 -8.52 -15.16
C ASP A 283 18.63 -7.24 -15.11
N ASP A 284 19.07 -6.18 -15.77
CA ASP A 284 18.31 -4.93 -15.88
C ASP A 284 17.30 -4.98 -17.04
N PHE A 285 16.06 -4.53 -16.82
CA PHE A 285 15.05 -4.36 -17.88
C PHE A 285 15.36 -3.19 -18.80
N SER A 286 15.82 -2.09 -18.20
CA SER A 286 16.06 -0.83 -18.90
C SER A 286 17.16 -0.02 -18.21
N ASN A 287 17.34 1.22 -18.65
CA ASN A 287 18.24 2.17 -17.99
C ASN A 287 17.53 3.07 -16.97
N ILE A 288 16.29 2.75 -16.56
CA ILE A 288 15.55 3.53 -15.56
C ILE A 288 16.27 3.50 -14.21
N ASP A 289 16.66 2.32 -13.74
CA ASP A 289 17.31 2.11 -12.44
C ASP A 289 18.84 2.28 -12.46
N ILE A 290 19.43 2.57 -13.62
CA ILE A 290 20.86 2.78 -13.69
C ILE A 290 21.21 4.11 -13.01
N GLY A 291 21.87 4.02 -11.86
CA GLY A 291 22.34 5.20 -11.12
C GLY A 291 23.26 6.08 -11.94
N VAL A 292 23.22 7.39 -11.69
CA VAL A 292 24.03 8.42 -12.40
C VAL A 292 25.53 8.08 -12.41
N ALA A 293 26.02 7.31 -11.42
CA ALA A 293 27.41 6.88 -11.34
C ALA A 293 27.82 5.81 -12.39
N ASN A 294 26.84 5.18 -13.04
CA ASN A 294 27.05 4.11 -14.02
C ASN A 294 26.66 4.54 -15.47
N ARG A 295 26.42 5.82 -15.70
CA ARG A 295 26.13 6.40 -17.02
C ARG A 295 27.37 6.87 -17.74
#